data_2204b8d2c4d0ecbb300010a9ce8b0e6a
#
_entry.id   2204b8d2c4d0ecbb300010a9ce8b0e6a
#
_cell.length_a   1.000
_cell.length_b   1.000
_cell.length_c   1.000
_cell.angle_alpha   90.00
_cell.angle_beta   90.00
_cell.angle_gamma   90.00
#
_symmetry.space_group_name_H-M   'P 1'
#
loop_
_entity.id
_entity.type
_entity.pdbx_description
1 polymer ?
#
loop_
_entity_poly.entity_id
_entity_poly.type
_entity_poly.pdbx_seq_one_letter_code
_entity_poly.pdbx_strand_id
1 'polypeptide(L)' 'MSASPESMNAELGAAAEAVARYRDRMADLAASMEGNNEDLVSAIYEAERALLTAHRLVLRAQHLAR' A
#
# COMPACT_ATOMS: atom_id res chain seq x y z
N MET A 1 22.49 15.00 4.95
CA MET A 1 21.92 15.82 3.90
C MET A 1 20.40 15.73 3.94
N SER A 2 19.73 16.84 4.04
CA SER A 2 18.27 16.84 4.12
C SER A 2 17.68 16.77 2.72
N ALA A 3 16.57 16.04 2.58
CA ALA A 3 15.85 15.95 1.31
C ALA A 3 15.14 17.27 1.03
N SER A 4 15.15 17.70 -0.24
CA SER A 4 14.36 18.84 -0.66
C SER A 4 12.88 18.43 -0.74
N PRO A 5 11.93 19.38 -0.72
CA PRO A 5 10.53 19.05 -0.92
C PRO A 5 10.27 18.27 -2.22
N GLU A 6 10.97 18.61 -3.30
CA GLU A 6 10.83 17.89 -4.57
C GLU A 6 11.33 16.47 -4.48
N SER A 7 12.47 16.27 -3.83
CA SER A 7 13.03 14.94 -3.61
C SER A 7 12.10 14.11 -2.73
N MET A 8 11.55 14.70 -1.67
CA MET A 8 10.62 14.05 -0.78
C MET A 8 9.33 13.66 -1.53
N ASN A 9 8.83 14.55 -2.38
CA ASN A 9 7.65 14.27 -3.19
C ASN A 9 7.88 13.03 -4.08
N ALA A 10 9.04 12.96 -4.74
CA ALA A 10 9.39 11.82 -5.59
C ALA A 10 9.51 10.53 -4.79
N GLU A 11 10.13 10.59 -3.61
CA GLU A 11 10.26 9.44 -2.72
C GLU A 11 8.89 8.93 -2.27
N LEU A 12 8.00 9.84 -1.89
CA LEU A 12 6.66 9.47 -1.45
C LEU A 12 5.84 8.92 -2.60
N GLY A 13 6.02 9.44 -3.82
CA GLY A 13 5.37 8.89 -5.00
C GLY A 13 5.78 7.46 -5.26
N ALA A 14 7.08 7.17 -5.15
CA ALA A 14 7.59 5.81 -5.30
C ALA A 14 7.06 4.89 -4.20
N ALA A 15 6.99 5.39 -2.96
CA ALA A 15 6.42 4.62 -1.85
C ALA A 15 4.94 4.30 -2.09
N ALA A 16 4.17 5.28 -2.58
CA ALA A 16 2.75 5.06 -2.88
C ALA A 16 2.57 3.97 -3.93
N GLU A 17 3.41 3.97 -4.97
CA GLU A 17 3.35 2.93 -6.00
C GLU A 17 3.70 1.56 -5.44
N ALA A 18 4.71 1.49 -4.56
CA ALA A 18 5.10 0.23 -3.94
C ALA A 18 3.98 -0.32 -3.06
N VAL A 19 3.35 0.53 -2.26
CA VAL A 19 2.23 0.13 -1.41
C VAL A 19 1.06 -0.37 -2.26
N ALA A 20 0.77 0.30 -3.38
CA ALA A 20 -0.30 -0.12 -4.28
C ALA A 20 -0.03 -1.50 -4.87
N ARG A 21 1.23 -1.78 -5.25
CA ARG A 21 1.60 -3.11 -5.76
C ARG A 21 1.39 -4.19 -4.71
N TYR A 22 1.77 -3.93 -3.46
CA TYR A 22 1.58 -4.91 -2.40
C TYR A 22 0.11 -5.10 -2.04
N ARG A 23 -0.69 -4.04 -2.13
CA ARG A 23 -2.14 -4.17 -1.95
C ARG A 23 -2.74 -5.11 -3.01
N ASP A 24 -2.36 -4.92 -4.27
CA ASP A 24 -2.84 -5.78 -5.35
C ASP A 24 -2.37 -7.22 -5.15
N ARG A 25 -1.14 -7.39 -4.67
CA ARG A 25 -0.58 -8.70 -4.36
C ARG A 25 -1.39 -9.40 -3.27
N MET A 26 -1.78 -8.67 -2.23
CA MET A 26 -2.60 -9.26 -1.16
C MET A 26 -3.95 -9.70 -1.70
N ALA A 27 -4.57 -8.89 -2.55
CA ALA A 27 -5.85 -9.27 -3.16
C ALA A 27 -5.72 -10.55 -3.97
N ASP A 28 -4.67 -10.68 -4.78
CA ASP A 28 -4.44 -11.87 -5.58
C ASP A 28 -4.19 -13.10 -4.71
N LEU A 29 -3.41 -12.95 -3.64
CA LEU A 29 -3.13 -14.05 -2.73
C LEU A 29 -4.41 -14.53 -2.05
N ALA A 30 -5.25 -13.60 -1.58
CA ALA A 30 -6.51 -13.96 -0.96
C ALA A 30 -7.42 -14.69 -1.93
N ALA A 31 -7.54 -14.20 -3.16
CA ALA A 31 -8.38 -14.80 -4.19
C ALA A 31 -7.91 -16.23 -4.51
N SER A 32 -6.60 -16.46 -4.55
CA SER A 32 -6.06 -17.78 -4.85
C SER A 32 -6.30 -18.79 -3.74
N MET A 33 -6.60 -18.33 -2.53
CA MET A 33 -6.80 -19.18 -1.36
C MET A 33 -8.26 -19.32 -0.96
N GLU A 34 -9.17 -18.65 -1.65
CA GLU A 34 -10.60 -18.74 -1.32
C GLU A 34 -11.08 -20.18 -1.39
N GLY A 35 -11.89 -20.58 -0.40
CA GLY A 35 -12.37 -21.94 -0.27
C GLY A 35 -11.44 -22.85 0.49
N ASN A 36 -10.24 -22.37 0.81
CA ASN A 36 -9.28 -23.10 1.65
C ASN A 36 -9.24 -22.41 3.01
N ASN A 37 -8.19 -22.16 3.60
CA ASN A 37 -7.98 -21.62 4.93
C ASN A 37 -8.70 -20.26 5.12
N GLU A 38 -9.92 -20.29 5.65
CA GLU A 38 -10.75 -19.07 5.81
C GLU A 38 -10.11 -18.03 6.74
N ASP A 39 -9.45 -18.47 7.80
CA ASP A 39 -8.78 -17.53 8.71
C ASP A 39 -7.61 -16.82 8.02
N LEU A 40 -6.86 -17.56 7.22
CA LEU A 40 -5.77 -16.97 6.45
C LEU A 40 -6.30 -15.99 5.41
N VAL A 41 -7.35 -16.36 4.68
CA VAL A 41 -7.96 -15.48 3.67
C VAL A 41 -8.43 -14.20 4.32
N SER A 42 -9.10 -14.31 5.47
CA SER A 42 -9.61 -13.14 6.21
C SER A 42 -8.47 -12.21 6.63
N ALA A 43 -7.38 -12.78 7.13
CA ALA A 43 -6.21 -12.00 7.54
C ALA A 43 -5.54 -11.31 6.36
N ILE A 44 -5.49 -11.96 5.20
CA ILE A 44 -4.93 -11.35 3.99
C ILE A 44 -5.79 -10.17 3.53
N TYR A 45 -7.12 -10.32 3.58
CA TYR A 45 -8.02 -9.20 3.22
C TYR A 45 -7.88 -8.03 4.20
N GLU A 46 -7.63 -8.30 5.48
CA GLU A 46 -7.36 -7.23 6.44
C GLU A 46 -6.07 -6.50 6.09
N ALA A 47 -5.04 -7.23 5.69
CA ALA A 47 -3.79 -6.63 5.25
C ALA A 47 -3.99 -5.77 4.01
N GLU A 48 -4.80 -6.24 3.06
CA GLU A 48 -5.12 -5.48 1.86
C GLU A 48 -5.78 -4.15 2.22
N ARG A 49 -6.75 -4.16 3.15
CA ARG A 49 -7.42 -2.93 3.58
C ARG A 49 -6.46 -1.97 4.28
N ALA A 50 -5.55 -2.50 5.09
CA ALA A 50 -4.54 -1.68 5.75
C ALA A 50 -3.61 -1.02 4.74
N LEU A 51 -3.22 -1.77 3.71
CA LEU A 51 -2.39 -1.23 2.63
C LEU A 51 -3.13 -0.16 1.81
N LEU A 52 -4.44 -0.34 1.61
CA LEU A 52 -5.24 0.68 0.94
C LEU A 52 -5.26 1.98 1.75
N THR A 53 -5.44 1.89 3.06
CA THR A 53 -5.39 3.05 3.94
C THR A 53 -3.99 3.69 3.90
N ALA A 54 -2.94 2.87 3.98
CA ALA A 54 -1.57 3.37 3.91
C ALA A 54 -1.31 4.08 2.59
N HIS A 55 -1.78 3.53 1.48
CA HIS A 55 -1.65 4.14 0.17
C HIS A 55 -2.25 5.55 0.14
N ARG A 56 -3.47 5.70 0.67
CA ARG A 56 -4.13 7.00 0.73
C ARG A 56 -3.36 8.02 1.57
N LEU A 57 -2.82 7.56 2.70
CA LEU A 57 -2.05 8.42 3.60
C LEU A 57 -0.72 8.84 2.97
N VAL A 58 -0.05 7.93 2.25
CA VAL A 58 1.19 8.27 1.56
C VAL A 58 0.93 9.27 0.44
N LEU A 59 -0.17 9.11 -0.31
CA LEU A 59 -0.54 10.09 -1.33
C LEU A 59 -0.81 11.47 -0.72
N ARG A 60 -1.45 11.50 0.45
CA ARG A 60 -1.67 12.76 1.15
C ARG A 60 -0.33 13.40 1.54
N ALA A 61 0.60 12.61 2.06
CA ALA A 61 1.92 13.11 2.43
C ALA A 61 2.65 13.65 1.20
N GLN A 62 2.56 12.93 0.06
CA GLN A 62 3.14 13.37 -1.19
C GLN A 62 2.57 14.73 -1.62
N HIS A 63 1.26 14.87 -1.51
CA HIS A 63 0.58 16.13 -1.86
C HIS A 63 1.08 17.29 -1.00
N LEU A 64 1.33 17.05 0.28
CA LEU A 64 1.81 18.08 1.20
C LEU A 64 3.30 18.39 1.02
N ALA A 65 4.04 17.55 0.35
CA ALA A 65 5.49 17.69 0.13
C ALA A 65 5.83 18.40 -1.17
N ARG A 66 5.01 19.33 -1.60
CA ARG A 66 5.23 20.09 -2.82
C ARG A 66 5.96 21.39 -2.57
#